data_dc0c815578a7f112b0c1a197e397fcc7
#
_entry.id   dc0c815578a7f112b0c1a197e397fcc7
#
_cell.length_a   1.000
_cell.length_b   1.000
_cell.length_c   1.000
_cell.angle_alpha   90.00
_cell.angle_beta   90.00
_cell.angle_gamma   90.00
#
_symmetry.space_group_name_H-M   'P 1'
#
loop_
_entity.id
_entity.type
_entity.pdbx_description
1 polymer ?
#
loop_
_entity_poly.entity_id
_entity_poly.type
_entity_poly.pdbx_seq_one_letter_code
_entity_poly.pdbx_strand_id
1 'polypeptide(L)'
;MLSVLDIFRIGIGPSSSHTVGPMRIARTFVRALRKAGKLDRTARITVELQGSLALTGVGHGTVDASMLGLMGFAPDSTCPDEAAAALATVHSSHRLALWGEREIAFDPGADIDLAGHIIPELHPNGMQLSAFDGAGARLSRRTYYSTGGGFVASEAQLTRKPKGDRINTGTQVPHDFGSAAELLAVCAETGLSIAELILANEDSFRQRADTLAGIDRIAAAMDQCIDRGLDQRGILPGGLKVARRAPDLWDKLSANPQSNEREQLFDWLN
;
A
#
# COMPACT_ATOMS: atom_id res chain seq x y z
N MET A 1 -3.24 22.30 -1.39
CA MET A 1 -3.34 21.57 -0.11
C MET A 1 -3.55 20.07 -0.37
N LEU A 2 -3.08 19.18 0.49
CA LEU A 2 -3.42 17.74 0.49
C LEU A 2 -4.72 17.50 1.23
N SER A 3 -5.54 16.55 0.77
CA SER A 3 -6.70 16.08 1.51
C SER A 3 -6.27 15.15 2.67
N VAL A 4 -7.00 15.15 3.78
CA VAL A 4 -6.79 14.20 4.88
C VAL A 4 -6.88 12.76 4.40
N LEU A 5 -7.69 12.47 3.38
CA LEU A 5 -7.81 11.14 2.78
C LEU A 5 -6.63 10.75 1.89
N ASP A 6 -5.70 11.69 1.60
CA ASP A 6 -4.46 11.40 0.88
C ASP A 6 -3.31 11.02 1.82
N ILE A 7 -3.38 11.43 3.10
CA ILE A 7 -2.35 11.18 4.10
C ILE A 7 -2.37 9.71 4.55
N PHE A 8 -3.56 9.16 4.78
CA PHE A 8 -3.73 7.77 5.22
C PHE A 8 -4.15 6.88 4.05
N ARG A 9 -3.52 5.72 3.94
CA ARG A 9 -3.85 4.71 2.93
C ARG A 9 -4.13 3.39 3.61
N ILE A 10 -5.35 2.90 3.47
CA ILE A 10 -5.68 1.53 3.86
C ILE A 10 -4.95 0.59 2.92
N GLY A 11 -4.32 -0.44 3.47
CA GLY A 11 -3.62 -1.43 2.67
C GLY A 11 -3.01 -2.53 3.51
N ILE A 12 -2.69 -3.64 2.84
CA ILE A 12 -1.92 -4.72 3.44
C ILE A 12 -0.50 -4.22 3.73
N GLY A 13 -0.03 -4.44 4.96
CA GLY A 13 1.33 -4.10 5.40
C GLY A 13 2.38 -5.09 4.94
N PRO A 14 3.64 -4.85 5.34
CA PRO A 14 4.04 -3.84 6.35
C PRO A 14 4.43 -2.47 5.77
N SER A 15 4.49 -2.28 4.44
CA SER A 15 5.05 -1.07 3.84
C SER A 15 4.17 -0.45 2.78
N SER A 16 3.99 0.87 2.80
CA SER A 16 3.28 1.58 1.73
C SER A 16 4.06 1.59 0.40
N SER A 17 5.39 1.71 0.45
CA SER A 17 6.23 1.76 -0.76
C SER A 17 6.63 0.39 -1.28
N HIS A 18 6.86 -0.60 -0.40
CA HIS A 18 7.40 -1.92 -0.75
C HIS A 18 6.37 -3.05 -0.76
N THR A 19 5.14 -2.79 -0.27
CA THR A 19 4.02 -3.74 -0.30
C THR A 19 2.87 -3.19 -1.12
N VAL A 20 2.24 -2.07 -0.67
CA VAL A 20 1.09 -1.46 -1.34
C VAL A 20 1.44 -0.98 -2.75
N GLY A 21 2.60 -0.34 -2.93
CA GLY A 21 3.08 0.15 -4.22
C GLY A 21 3.21 -0.97 -5.26
N PRO A 22 4.03 -2.01 -5.03
CA PRO A 22 4.15 -3.17 -5.93
C PRO A 22 2.83 -3.88 -6.22
N MET A 23 1.98 -4.08 -5.21
CA MET A 23 0.65 -4.66 -5.40
C MET A 23 -0.20 -3.82 -6.36
N ARG A 24 -0.21 -2.49 -6.21
CA ARG A 24 -0.90 -1.57 -7.12
C ARG A 24 -0.30 -1.55 -8.52
N ILE A 25 1.03 -1.63 -8.64
CA ILE A 25 1.73 -1.70 -9.92
C ILE A 25 1.29 -2.95 -10.68
N ALA A 26 1.41 -4.12 -10.06
CA ALA A 26 1.05 -5.40 -10.65
C ALA A 26 -0.42 -5.43 -11.07
N ARG A 27 -1.32 -4.99 -10.19
CA ARG A 27 -2.75 -4.87 -10.47
C ARG A 27 -3.03 -3.92 -11.64
N THR A 28 -2.33 -2.79 -11.71
CA THR A 28 -2.49 -1.82 -12.80
C THR A 28 -2.05 -2.40 -14.14
N PHE A 29 -0.96 -3.17 -14.15
CA PHE A 29 -0.46 -3.84 -15.34
C PHE A 29 -1.46 -4.88 -15.87
N VAL A 30 -1.95 -5.78 -15.02
CA VAL A 30 -2.93 -6.81 -15.44
C VAL A 30 -4.25 -6.18 -15.88
N ARG A 31 -4.73 -5.15 -15.17
CA ARG A 31 -5.90 -4.38 -15.59
C ARG A 31 -5.72 -3.76 -16.98
N ALA A 32 -4.51 -3.30 -17.31
CA ALA A 32 -4.21 -2.76 -18.64
C ALA A 32 -4.22 -3.86 -19.71
N LEU A 33 -3.68 -5.05 -19.42
CA LEU A 33 -3.77 -6.23 -20.33
C LEU A 33 -5.23 -6.60 -20.59
N ARG A 34 -6.05 -6.67 -19.54
CA ARG A 34 -7.49 -6.98 -19.63
C ARG A 34 -8.21 -5.96 -20.51
N LYS A 35 -8.03 -4.65 -20.25
CA LYS A 35 -8.64 -3.59 -21.05
C LYS A 35 -8.20 -3.60 -22.53
N ALA A 36 -6.99 -4.07 -22.81
CA ALA A 36 -6.46 -4.19 -24.17
C ALA A 36 -6.86 -5.50 -24.87
N GLY A 37 -7.67 -6.37 -24.27
CA GLY A 37 -8.05 -7.68 -24.80
C GLY A 37 -6.87 -8.64 -24.94
N LYS A 38 -5.81 -8.48 -24.12
CA LYS A 38 -4.59 -9.29 -24.17
C LYS A 38 -4.52 -10.34 -23.05
N LEU A 39 -5.42 -10.29 -22.06
CA LEU A 39 -5.37 -11.15 -20.89
C LEU A 39 -5.48 -12.63 -21.28
N ASP A 40 -6.46 -12.99 -22.11
CA ASP A 40 -6.70 -14.38 -22.53
C ASP A 40 -5.55 -14.99 -23.33
N ARG A 41 -4.79 -14.14 -24.04
CA ARG A 41 -3.60 -14.54 -24.80
C ARG A 41 -2.35 -14.66 -23.93
N THR A 42 -2.37 -14.11 -22.70
CA THR A 42 -1.21 -14.13 -21.81
C THR A 42 -0.98 -15.56 -21.30
N ALA A 43 0.20 -16.09 -21.58
CA ALA A 43 0.65 -17.40 -21.14
C ALA A 43 1.76 -17.33 -20.09
N ARG A 44 2.51 -16.21 -20.04
CA ARG A 44 3.58 -15.97 -19.06
C ARG A 44 3.64 -14.49 -18.67
N ILE A 45 3.92 -14.22 -17.41
CA ILE A 45 4.31 -12.89 -16.91
C ILE A 45 5.63 -12.99 -16.18
N THR A 46 6.51 -12.01 -16.39
CA THR A 46 7.72 -11.82 -15.58
C THR A 46 7.68 -10.47 -14.90
N VAL A 47 8.20 -10.43 -13.67
CA VAL A 47 8.33 -9.25 -12.83
C VAL A 47 9.80 -9.05 -12.51
N GLU A 48 10.32 -7.87 -12.76
CA GLU A 48 11.67 -7.46 -12.37
C GLU A 48 11.55 -6.35 -11.34
N LEU A 49 11.94 -6.66 -10.11
CA LEU A 49 12.03 -5.70 -9.01
C LEU A 49 13.41 -5.05 -9.04
N GLN A 50 13.46 -3.72 -9.05
CA GLN A 50 14.68 -2.96 -9.26
C GLN A 50 15.03 -2.12 -8.01
N GLY A 51 16.32 -1.87 -7.81
CA GLY A 51 16.85 -1.03 -6.75
C GLY A 51 16.33 -1.40 -5.37
N SER A 52 15.75 -0.47 -4.65
CA SER A 52 15.29 -0.69 -3.27
C SER A 52 14.18 -1.73 -3.16
N LEU A 53 13.29 -1.88 -4.17
CA LEU A 53 12.26 -2.93 -4.16
C LEU A 53 12.85 -4.34 -4.16
N ALA A 54 14.01 -4.54 -4.78
CA ALA A 54 14.72 -5.81 -4.76
C ALA A 54 15.54 -5.99 -3.49
N LEU A 55 16.32 -4.96 -3.10
CA LEU A 55 17.28 -5.05 -2.00
C LEU A 55 16.63 -5.26 -0.63
N THR A 56 15.46 -4.66 -0.41
CA THR A 56 14.74 -4.75 0.87
C THR A 56 13.39 -5.48 0.74
N GLY A 57 13.03 -5.92 -0.47
CA GLY A 57 11.70 -6.44 -0.81
C GLY A 57 11.31 -7.70 -0.08
N VAL A 58 12.27 -8.60 0.18
CA VAL A 58 12.00 -9.86 0.90
C VAL A 58 11.42 -9.58 2.29
N GLY A 59 12.05 -8.65 3.04
CA GLY A 59 11.59 -8.29 4.40
C GLY A 59 10.25 -7.54 4.41
N HIS A 60 9.85 -6.94 3.30
CA HIS A 60 8.60 -6.18 3.17
C HIS A 60 7.50 -6.94 2.40
N GLY A 61 7.70 -8.22 2.08
CA GLY A 61 6.72 -9.01 1.34
C GLY A 61 6.43 -8.48 -0.08
N THR A 62 7.42 -7.87 -0.74
CA THR A 62 7.25 -7.27 -2.07
C THR A 62 6.91 -8.30 -3.14
N VAL A 63 7.48 -9.50 -3.04
CA VAL A 63 7.21 -10.64 -3.93
C VAL A 63 5.73 -11.05 -3.82
N ASP A 64 5.27 -11.30 -2.59
CA ASP A 64 3.90 -11.70 -2.29
C ASP A 64 2.89 -10.62 -2.72
N ALA A 65 3.20 -9.35 -2.44
CA ALA A 65 2.39 -8.21 -2.86
C ALA A 65 2.27 -8.12 -4.40
N SER A 66 3.35 -8.43 -5.12
CA SER A 66 3.35 -8.47 -6.58
C SER A 66 2.41 -9.57 -7.10
N MET A 67 2.47 -10.78 -6.53
CA MET A 67 1.56 -11.88 -6.88
C MET A 67 0.10 -11.53 -6.61
N LEU A 68 -0.20 -10.99 -5.42
CA LEU A 68 -1.56 -10.53 -5.08
C LEU A 68 -2.08 -9.50 -6.09
N GLY A 69 -1.25 -8.53 -6.46
CA GLY A 69 -1.59 -7.55 -7.48
C GLY A 69 -1.85 -8.16 -8.86
N LEU A 70 -1.06 -9.15 -9.30
CA LEU A 70 -1.29 -9.90 -10.54
C LEU A 70 -2.62 -10.65 -10.52
N MET A 71 -3.00 -11.21 -9.38
CA MET A 71 -4.29 -11.87 -9.17
C MET A 71 -5.47 -10.89 -9.11
N GLY A 72 -5.22 -9.58 -9.07
CA GLY A 72 -6.27 -8.55 -9.08
C GLY A 72 -6.70 -8.06 -7.69
N PHE A 73 -6.08 -8.54 -6.62
CA PHE A 73 -6.33 -8.02 -5.27
C PHE A 73 -6.02 -6.52 -5.19
N ALA A 74 -6.83 -5.78 -4.45
CA ALA A 74 -6.65 -4.35 -4.22
C ALA A 74 -6.20 -4.10 -2.77
N PRO A 75 -5.15 -3.31 -2.53
CA PRO A 75 -4.59 -3.15 -1.19
C PRO A 75 -5.60 -2.69 -0.13
N ASP A 76 -6.56 -1.86 -0.52
CA ASP A 76 -7.54 -1.19 0.33
C ASP A 76 -8.78 -2.03 0.67
N SER A 77 -8.94 -3.19 0.05
CA SER A 77 -10.10 -4.07 0.24
C SER A 77 -9.75 -5.55 0.41
N THR A 78 -8.46 -5.88 0.40
CA THR A 78 -8.01 -7.27 0.53
C THR A 78 -8.12 -7.75 1.97
N CYS A 79 -8.84 -8.85 2.19
CA CYS A 79 -8.81 -9.58 3.45
C CYS A 79 -7.45 -10.28 3.62
N PRO A 80 -6.73 -10.09 4.74
CA PRO A 80 -5.42 -10.72 4.95
C PRO A 80 -5.45 -12.25 4.90
N ASP A 81 -6.54 -12.88 5.35
CA ASP A 81 -6.66 -14.33 5.37
C ASP A 81 -6.88 -14.89 3.95
N GLU A 82 -7.70 -14.21 3.13
CA GLU A 82 -7.87 -14.55 1.71
C GLU A 82 -6.56 -14.39 0.94
N ALA A 83 -5.82 -13.31 1.21
CA ALA A 83 -4.51 -13.07 0.61
C ALA A 83 -3.52 -14.19 0.97
N ALA A 84 -3.45 -14.60 2.24
CA ALA A 84 -2.59 -15.68 2.69
C ALA A 84 -2.95 -17.01 2.03
N ALA A 85 -4.24 -17.34 1.93
CA ALA A 85 -4.71 -18.55 1.26
C ALA A 85 -4.39 -18.56 -0.24
N ALA A 86 -4.57 -17.42 -0.92
CA ALA A 86 -4.24 -17.28 -2.33
C ALA A 86 -2.74 -17.44 -2.60
N LEU A 87 -1.88 -16.85 -1.76
CA LEU A 87 -0.43 -17.00 -1.85
C LEU A 87 0.01 -18.45 -1.60
N ALA A 88 -0.54 -19.11 -0.58
CA ALA A 88 -0.26 -20.53 -0.31
C ALA A 88 -0.61 -21.42 -1.51
N THR A 89 -1.72 -21.11 -2.20
CA THR A 89 -2.12 -21.80 -3.42
C THR A 89 -1.09 -21.61 -4.54
N VAL A 90 -0.62 -20.38 -4.77
CA VAL A 90 0.41 -20.12 -5.80
C VAL A 90 1.70 -20.86 -5.49
N HIS A 91 2.18 -20.80 -4.23
CA HIS A 91 3.41 -21.48 -3.82
C HIS A 91 3.33 -23.00 -3.95
N SER A 92 2.16 -23.62 -3.71
CA SER A 92 2.00 -25.07 -3.79
C SER A 92 1.72 -25.59 -5.20
N SER A 93 0.98 -24.82 -6.01
CA SER A 93 0.54 -25.25 -7.34
C SER A 93 1.43 -24.77 -8.48
N HIS A 94 2.28 -23.78 -8.26
CA HIS A 94 3.00 -23.02 -9.30
C HIS A 94 2.07 -22.51 -10.41
N ARG A 95 0.88 -22.09 -10.01
CA ARG A 95 -0.13 -21.50 -10.89
C ARG A 95 -0.67 -20.21 -10.29
N LEU A 96 -0.94 -19.23 -11.16
CA LEU A 96 -1.45 -17.93 -10.76
C LEU A 96 -2.61 -17.51 -11.68
N ALA A 97 -3.75 -17.13 -11.09
CA ALA A 97 -4.91 -16.66 -11.82
C ALA A 97 -4.82 -15.13 -12.02
N LEU A 98 -4.40 -14.68 -13.21
CA LEU A 98 -4.34 -13.26 -13.56
C LEU A 98 -5.75 -12.65 -13.49
N TRP A 99 -5.90 -11.62 -12.67
CA TRP A 99 -7.18 -10.94 -12.40
C TRP A 99 -8.31 -11.88 -11.92
N GLY A 100 -7.97 -13.07 -11.41
CA GLY A 100 -8.94 -14.12 -11.10
C GLY A 100 -9.59 -14.78 -12.33
N GLU A 101 -9.19 -14.44 -13.56
CA GLU A 101 -9.87 -14.85 -14.81
C GLU A 101 -8.99 -15.80 -15.64
N ARG A 102 -7.70 -15.57 -15.73
CA ARG A 102 -6.78 -16.33 -16.60
C ARG A 102 -5.69 -17.00 -15.80
N GLU A 103 -5.76 -18.32 -15.67
CA GLU A 103 -4.70 -19.11 -15.02
C GLU A 103 -3.50 -19.31 -15.94
N ILE A 104 -2.29 -19.08 -15.39
CA ILE A 104 -1.01 -19.30 -16.05
C ILE A 104 -0.08 -20.13 -15.14
N ALA A 105 0.91 -20.79 -15.71
CA ALA A 105 2.05 -21.29 -14.94
C ALA A 105 2.84 -20.10 -14.39
N PHE A 106 3.22 -20.17 -13.12
CA PHE A 106 3.95 -19.09 -12.46
C PHE A 106 4.78 -19.63 -11.30
N ASP A 107 6.08 -19.49 -11.39
CA ASP A 107 7.02 -19.83 -10.32
C ASP A 107 7.61 -18.52 -9.77
N PRO A 108 7.30 -18.14 -8.52
CA PRO A 108 7.85 -16.93 -7.93
C PRO A 108 9.39 -16.85 -7.99
N GLY A 109 10.09 -17.99 -7.89
CA GLY A 109 11.55 -18.04 -7.96
C GLY A 109 12.13 -17.83 -9.37
N ALA A 110 11.35 -18.12 -10.41
CA ALA A 110 11.78 -18.00 -11.79
C ALA A 110 11.16 -16.80 -12.54
N ASP A 111 9.97 -16.38 -12.12
CA ASP A 111 9.21 -15.33 -12.81
C ASP A 111 9.26 -13.96 -12.11
N ILE A 112 9.79 -13.90 -10.86
CA ILE A 112 10.09 -12.63 -10.17
C ILE A 112 11.60 -12.53 -9.94
N ASP A 113 12.22 -11.60 -10.65
CA ASP A 113 13.65 -11.30 -10.53
C ASP A 113 13.89 -10.17 -9.51
N LEU A 114 14.79 -10.41 -8.57
CA LEU A 114 15.26 -9.43 -7.59
C LEU A 114 16.51 -8.71 -8.12
N ALA A 115 16.34 -7.85 -9.12
CA ALA A 115 17.40 -7.14 -9.82
C ALA A 115 17.93 -5.91 -9.03
N GLY A 116 18.43 -6.13 -7.81
CA GLY A 116 18.92 -5.06 -6.92
C GLY A 116 20.10 -4.28 -7.48
N HIS A 117 20.84 -4.85 -8.44
CA HIS A 117 21.93 -4.18 -9.16
C HIS A 117 21.45 -3.14 -10.17
N ILE A 118 20.18 -3.19 -10.58
CA ILE A 118 19.58 -2.20 -11.48
C ILE A 118 19.02 -1.06 -10.61
N ILE A 119 19.66 0.09 -10.65
CA ILE A 119 19.18 1.29 -9.95
C ILE A 119 18.59 2.24 -11.00
N PRO A 120 17.25 2.38 -11.06
CA PRO A 120 16.61 3.23 -12.06
C PRO A 120 16.89 4.72 -11.79
N GLU A 121 17.16 5.48 -12.84
CA GLU A 121 17.47 6.93 -12.75
C GLU A 121 16.29 7.76 -12.23
N LEU A 122 15.04 7.39 -12.56
CA LEU A 122 13.85 8.19 -12.25
C LEU A 122 13.39 8.06 -10.81
N HIS A 123 13.53 6.87 -10.22
CA HIS A 123 13.16 6.60 -8.81
C HIS A 123 13.71 5.23 -8.38
N PRO A 124 14.28 5.09 -7.15
CA PRO A 124 14.93 3.85 -6.70
C PRO A 124 14.00 2.64 -6.56
N ASN A 125 12.67 2.84 -6.52
CA ASN A 125 11.69 1.77 -6.38
C ASN A 125 11.05 1.42 -7.74
N GLY A 126 11.86 0.90 -8.67
CA GLY A 126 11.40 0.50 -10.00
C GLY A 126 10.83 -0.93 -10.02
N MET A 127 9.82 -1.14 -10.84
CA MET A 127 9.22 -2.44 -11.11
C MET A 127 8.84 -2.55 -12.57
N GLN A 128 9.46 -3.50 -13.29
CA GLN A 128 9.18 -3.77 -14.68
C GLN A 128 8.39 -5.06 -14.83
N LEU A 129 7.31 -5.03 -15.60
CA LEU A 129 6.51 -6.21 -15.89
C LEU A 129 6.45 -6.46 -17.39
N SER A 130 6.56 -7.73 -17.77
CA SER A 130 6.41 -8.18 -19.15
C SER A 130 5.41 -9.32 -19.24
N ALA A 131 4.55 -9.29 -20.25
CA ALA A 131 3.60 -10.34 -20.57
C ALA A 131 3.90 -10.94 -21.93
N PHE A 132 3.79 -12.27 -22.03
CA PHE A 132 4.10 -13.04 -23.25
C PHE A 132 2.93 -13.96 -23.59
N ASP A 133 2.74 -14.26 -24.86
CA ASP A 133 1.79 -15.27 -25.32
C ASP A 133 2.39 -16.69 -25.33
N GLY A 134 1.59 -17.68 -25.74
CA GLY A 134 2.01 -19.08 -25.77
C GLY A 134 3.13 -19.41 -26.76
N ALA A 135 3.40 -18.52 -27.73
CA ALA A 135 4.51 -18.62 -28.67
C ALA A 135 5.78 -17.87 -28.16
N GLY A 136 5.72 -17.26 -26.99
CA GLY A 136 6.79 -16.45 -26.41
C GLY A 136 6.88 -15.03 -26.96
N ALA A 137 5.94 -14.60 -27.80
CA ALA A 137 5.91 -13.22 -28.29
C ALA A 137 5.44 -12.25 -27.19
N ARG A 138 6.16 -11.14 -27.04
CA ARG A 138 5.89 -10.15 -26.00
C ARG A 138 4.64 -9.32 -26.31
N LEU A 139 3.60 -9.48 -25.51
CA LEU A 139 2.32 -8.77 -25.61
C LEU A 139 2.39 -7.36 -25.01
N SER A 140 3.14 -7.19 -23.93
CA SER A 140 3.29 -5.92 -23.23
C SER A 140 4.58 -5.89 -22.40
N ARG A 141 5.17 -4.71 -22.24
CA ARG A 141 6.23 -4.41 -21.27
C ARG A 141 5.97 -3.01 -20.72
N ARG A 142 6.03 -2.85 -19.40
CA ARG A 142 5.83 -1.57 -18.73
C ARG A 142 6.72 -1.47 -17.50
N THR A 143 7.25 -0.28 -17.27
CA THR A 143 7.95 0.08 -16.04
C THR A 143 7.11 1.07 -15.26
N TYR A 144 7.02 0.83 -13.96
CA TYR A 144 6.34 1.68 -12.99
C TYR A 144 7.25 1.89 -11.78
N TYR A 145 6.91 2.90 -10.98
CA TYR A 145 7.69 3.28 -9.81
C TYR A 145 6.76 3.46 -8.61
N SER A 146 7.16 2.91 -7.47
CA SER A 146 6.48 3.14 -6.20
C SER A 146 7.07 4.37 -5.53
N THR A 147 6.35 5.50 -5.56
CA THR A 147 6.88 6.82 -5.15
C THR A 147 6.65 7.16 -3.67
N GLY A 148 6.28 6.18 -2.85
CA GLY A 148 5.96 6.36 -1.44
C GLY A 148 4.47 6.59 -1.19
N GLY A 149 4.02 6.45 0.06
CA GLY A 149 2.60 6.62 0.43
C GLY A 149 1.62 5.72 -0.34
N GLY A 150 2.07 4.61 -0.93
CA GLY A 150 1.26 3.77 -1.81
C GLY A 150 0.94 4.40 -3.17
N PHE A 151 1.59 5.51 -3.54
CA PHE A 151 1.48 6.10 -4.87
C PHE A 151 2.33 5.34 -5.89
N VAL A 152 1.83 5.31 -7.11
CA VAL A 152 2.46 4.66 -8.25
C VAL A 152 2.51 5.63 -9.42
N ALA A 153 3.65 5.71 -10.08
CA ALA A 153 3.83 6.50 -11.29
C ALA A 153 4.41 5.64 -12.42
N SER A 154 3.96 5.88 -13.65
CA SER A 154 4.61 5.35 -14.85
C SER A 154 5.85 6.20 -15.20
N GLU A 155 6.75 5.66 -15.99
CA GLU A 155 7.90 6.37 -16.54
C GLU A 155 7.49 7.71 -17.19
N ALA A 156 6.43 7.71 -18.01
CA ALA A 156 5.92 8.92 -18.67
C ALA A 156 5.36 9.97 -17.69
N GLN A 157 4.90 9.57 -16.49
CA GLN A 157 4.44 10.51 -15.46
C GLN A 157 5.63 11.13 -14.70
N LEU A 158 6.70 10.37 -14.47
CA LEU A 158 7.90 10.89 -13.79
C LEU A 158 8.74 11.79 -14.69
N THR A 159 8.79 11.54 -16.01
CA THR A 159 9.52 12.37 -16.97
C THR A 159 8.82 13.67 -17.34
N ARG A 160 7.50 13.76 -17.12
CA ARG A 160 6.78 15.04 -17.30
C ARG A 160 7.24 16.02 -16.24
N LYS A 161 7.66 17.21 -16.67
CA LYS A 161 7.88 18.35 -15.74
C LYS A 161 6.58 18.58 -14.96
N PRO A 162 6.62 18.59 -13.63
CA PRO A 162 5.43 18.87 -12.83
C PRO A 162 4.92 20.27 -13.21
N LYS A 163 3.65 20.38 -13.55
CA LYS A 163 2.96 21.67 -13.62
C LYS A 163 2.64 22.07 -12.18
N GLY A 164 3.55 22.81 -11.55
CA GLY A 164 3.40 23.26 -10.17
C GLY A 164 3.95 22.25 -9.14
N ASP A 165 3.79 22.56 -7.87
CA ASP A 165 4.17 21.71 -6.74
C ASP A 165 3.31 20.44 -6.75
N ARG A 166 3.93 19.27 -6.61
CA ARG A 166 3.22 17.98 -6.58
C ARG A 166 2.26 17.83 -5.38
N ILE A 167 2.47 18.64 -4.36
CA ILE A 167 1.67 18.67 -3.14
C ILE A 167 0.45 19.59 -3.32
N ASN A 168 0.54 20.57 -4.21
CA ASN A 168 -0.56 21.51 -4.47
C ASN A 168 -1.44 20.98 -5.60
N THR A 169 -2.62 20.48 -5.26
CA THR A 169 -3.62 19.98 -6.22
C THR A 169 -4.23 21.10 -7.07
N GLY A 170 -3.90 22.36 -6.79
CA GLY A 170 -4.51 23.54 -7.41
C GLY A 170 -5.92 23.86 -6.89
N THR A 171 -6.46 23.08 -5.97
CA THR A 171 -7.75 23.34 -5.33
C THR A 171 -7.59 24.50 -4.35
N GLN A 172 -8.33 25.56 -4.56
CA GLN A 172 -8.43 26.66 -3.61
C GLN A 172 -9.25 26.20 -2.41
N VAL A 173 -8.73 26.48 -1.22
CA VAL A 173 -9.40 26.17 0.06
C VAL A 173 -9.67 27.46 0.82
N PRO A 174 -10.70 27.53 1.68
CA PRO A 174 -11.04 28.75 2.41
C PRO A 174 -9.95 29.17 3.42
N HIS A 175 -9.20 28.20 3.96
CA HIS A 175 -8.21 28.45 5.01
C HIS A 175 -6.87 27.80 4.61
N ASP A 176 -6.10 28.47 3.75
CA ASP A 176 -4.78 27.97 3.34
C ASP A 176 -3.72 28.28 4.42
N PHE A 177 -2.77 27.36 4.58
CA PHE A 177 -1.63 27.49 5.50
C PHE A 177 -0.46 26.64 5.00
N GLY A 178 0.76 27.14 5.19
CA GLY A 178 2.00 26.47 4.83
C GLY A 178 2.84 26.05 6.05
N SER A 179 2.43 26.43 7.27
CA SER A 179 3.12 26.13 8.51
C SER A 179 2.16 25.95 9.68
N ALA A 180 2.62 25.30 10.76
CA ALA A 180 1.86 25.16 11.99
C ALA A 180 1.54 26.52 12.62
N ALA A 181 2.44 27.50 12.52
CA ALA A 181 2.23 28.85 13.05
C ALA A 181 1.07 29.55 12.31
N GLU A 182 1.03 29.44 10.99
CA GLU A 182 -0.07 29.98 10.17
C GLU A 182 -1.40 29.28 10.47
N LEU A 183 -1.40 27.95 10.61
CA LEU A 183 -2.59 27.20 11.01
C LEU A 183 -3.17 27.70 12.33
N LEU A 184 -2.31 27.88 13.36
CA LEU A 184 -2.75 28.38 14.66
C LEU A 184 -3.24 29.84 14.60
N ALA A 185 -2.61 30.68 13.76
CA ALA A 185 -3.06 32.06 13.54
C ALA A 185 -4.44 32.10 12.91
N VAL A 186 -4.69 31.29 11.87
CA VAL A 186 -6.00 31.20 11.22
C VAL A 186 -7.06 30.64 12.20
N CYS A 187 -6.73 29.66 13.02
CA CYS A 187 -7.63 29.18 14.08
C CYS A 187 -8.01 30.30 15.06
N ALA A 188 -7.01 31.11 15.48
CA ALA A 188 -7.25 32.22 16.40
C ALA A 188 -8.13 33.33 15.77
N GLU A 189 -7.94 33.65 14.49
CA GLU A 189 -8.73 34.62 13.75
C GLU A 189 -10.17 34.19 13.51
N THR A 190 -10.37 32.90 13.18
CA THR A 190 -11.68 32.38 12.80
C THR A 190 -12.48 31.82 13.95
N GLY A 191 -11.83 31.54 15.09
CA GLY A 191 -12.43 30.85 16.23
C GLY A 191 -12.67 29.37 15.99
N LEU A 192 -12.22 28.80 14.85
CA LEU A 192 -12.35 27.38 14.53
C LEU A 192 -11.28 26.57 15.24
N SER A 193 -11.64 25.37 15.69
CA SER A 193 -10.64 24.36 16.03
C SER A 193 -9.88 23.87 14.78
N ILE A 194 -8.72 23.26 14.97
CA ILE A 194 -7.95 22.64 13.86
C ILE A 194 -8.84 21.67 13.06
N ALA A 195 -9.63 20.84 13.75
CA ALA A 195 -10.50 19.87 13.10
C ALA A 195 -11.58 20.53 12.24
N GLU A 196 -12.23 21.59 12.73
CA GLU A 196 -13.26 22.32 11.99
C GLU A 196 -12.67 23.05 10.77
N LEU A 197 -11.49 23.68 10.94
CA LEU A 197 -10.77 24.32 9.85
C LEU A 197 -10.40 23.32 8.75
N ILE A 198 -9.83 22.16 9.10
CA ILE A 198 -9.50 21.10 8.14
C ILE A 198 -10.76 20.61 7.44
N LEU A 199 -11.85 20.37 8.16
CA LEU A 199 -13.12 19.95 7.55
C LEU A 199 -13.69 21.00 6.60
N ALA A 200 -13.55 22.29 6.92
CA ALA A 200 -13.96 23.37 6.00
C ALA A 200 -13.12 23.36 4.71
N ASN A 201 -11.83 23.11 4.82
CA ASN A 201 -10.97 22.94 3.64
C ASN A 201 -11.33 21.69 2.81
N GLU A 202 -11.66 20.57 3.46
CA GLU A 202 -12.07 19.33 2.79
C GLU A 202 -13.36 19.48 1.97
N ASP A 203 -14.26 20.38 2.36
CA ASP A 203 -15.47 20.69 1.60
C ASP A 203 -15.18 21.25 0.20
N SER A 204 -13.96 21.75 -0.03
CA SER A 204 -13.50 22.17 -1.37
C SER A 204 -13.15 20.99 -2.28
N PHE A 205 -12.95 19.81 -1.75
CA PHE A 205 -12.59 18.60 -2.52
C PHE A 205 -13.80 17.71 -2.78
N ARG A 206 -14.75 17.62 -1.80
CA ARG A 206 -15.90 16.73 -1.84
C ARG A 206 -16.96 17.15 -0.83
N GLN A 207 -18.12 16.51 -0.86
CA GLN A 207 -19.15 16.74 0.15
C GLN A 207 -18.66 16.28 1.55
N ARG A 208 -19.07 16.98 2.60
CA ARG A 208 -18.71 16.71 3.99
C ARG A 208 -18.98 15.25 4.38
N ALA A 209 -20.13 14.73 3.98
CA ALA A 209 -20.52 13.35 4.26
C ALA A 209 -19.51 12.33 3.69
N ASP A 210 -18.98 12.57 2.49
CA ASP A 210 -17.99 11.70 1.86
C ASP A 210 -16.64 11.76 2.59
N THR A 211 -16.25 12.95 3.07
CA THR A 211 -15.04 13.12 3.89
C THR A 211 -15.16 12.34 5.19
N LEU A 212 -16.27 12.51 5.93
CA LEU A 212 -16.50 11.80 7.19
C LEU A 212 -16.54 10.30 6.99
N ALA A 213 -17.30 9.80 6.00
CA ALA A 213 -17.31 8.38 5.67
C ALA A 213 -15.93 7.83 5.29
N GLY A 214 -15.07 8.66 4.67
CA GLY A 214 -13.68 8.31 4.39
C GLY A 214 -12.83 8.19 5.65
N ILE A 215 -12.98 9.11 6.59
CA ILE A 215 -12.30 9.10 7.89
C ILE A 215 -12.76 7.89 8.73
N ASP A 216 -14.07 7.64 8.80
CA ASP A 216 -14.63 6.49 9.52
C ASP A 216 -14.10 5.16 8.99
N ARG A 217 -13.95 5.04 7.68
CA ARG A 217 -13.33 3.86 7.05
C ARG A 217 -11.87 3.67 7.47
N ILE A 218 -11.11 4.76 7.58
CA ILE A 218 -9.71 4.73 8.02
C ILE A 218 -9.65 4.32 9.49
N ALA A 219 -10.49 4.92 10.34
CA ALA A 219 -10.58 4.58 11.77
C ALA A 219 -10.94 3.09 11.96
N ALA A 220 -11.98 2.61 11.28
CA ALA A 220 -12.37 1.20 11.35
C ALA A 220 -11.25 0.24 10.90
N ALA A 221 -10.45 0.61 9.90
CA ALA A 221 -9.30 -0.19 9.47
C ALA A 221 -8.18 -0.19 10.53
N MET A 222 -7.98 0.91 11.24
CA MET A 222 -7.02 1.00 12.37
C MET A 222 -7.47 0.12 13.53
N ASP A 223 -8.74 0.20 13.93
CA ASP A 223 -9.31 -0.61 15.01
C ASP A 223 -9.20 -2.11 14.69
N GLN A 224 -9.60 -2.53 13.49
CA GLN A 224 -9.44 -3.92 13.04
C GLN A 224 -7.98 -4.38 13.05
N CYS A 225 -7.04 -3.51 12.70
CA CYS A 225 -5.61 -3.82 12.72
C CYS A 225 -5.12 -4.03 14.15
N ILE A 226 -5.56 -3.21 15.10
CA ILE A 226 -5.25 -3.32 16.53
C ILE A 226 -5.83 -4.64 17.07
N ASP A 227 -7.11 -4.90 16.86
CA ASP A 227 -7.79 -6.11 17.33
C ASP A 227 -7.09 -7.38 16.84
N ARG A 228 -6.80 -7.45 15.54
CA ARG A 228 -6.03 -8.57 14.96
C ARG A 228 -4.63 -8.67 15.56
N GLY A 229 -3.97 -7.55 15.83
CA GLY A 229 -2.65 -7.49 16.44
C GLY A 229 -2.63 -8.03 17.86
N LEU A 230 -3.70 -7.79 18.64
CA LEU A 230 -3.86 -8.28 20.00
C LEU A 230 -4.23 -9.76 20.09
N ASP A 231 -4.83 -10.33 19.04
CA ASP A 231 -5.27 -11.73 18.99
C ASP A 231 -4.25 -12.66 18.35
N GLN A 232 -3.60 -12.25 17.24
CA GLN A 232 -2.73 -13.12 16.47
C GLN A 232 -1.37 -13.35 17.10
N ARG A 233 -1.00 -14.63 17.27
CA ARG A 233 0.31 -15.09 17.81
C ARG A 233 1.24 -15.60 16.71
N GLY A 234 2.46 -15.91 17.07
CA GLY A 234 3.47 -16.51 16.20
C GLY A 234 4.42 -15.47 15.59
N ILE A 235 4.81 -15.67 14.32
CA ILE A 235 5.81 -14.85 13.63
C ILE A 235 5.12 -14.02 12.56
N LEU A 236 5.51 -12.74 12.44
CA LEU A 236 5.06 -11.86 11.35
C LEU A 236 5.51 -12.43 10.00
N PRO A 237 4.67 -12.31 8.95
CA PRO A 237 5.07 -12.64 7.60
C PRO A 237 6.28 -11.82 7.16
N GLY A 238 7.15 -12.44 6.34
CA GLY A 238 8.39 -11.84 5.84
C GLY A 238 9.64 -12.54 6.37
N GLY A 239 10.78 -12.26 5.78
CA GLY A 239 12.05 -12.96 6.05
C GLY A 239 12.71 -12.64 7.39
N LEU A 240 12.23 -11.63 8.14
CA LEU A 240 12.89 -11.13 9.36
C LEU A 240 12.58 -11.95 10.62
N LYS A 241 11.65 -12.91 10.57
CA LYS A 241 11.25 -13.78 11.68
C LYS A 241 10.89 -13.03 12.98
N VAL A 242 10.21 -11.88 12.85
CA VAL A 242 9.79 -11.05 14.00
C VAL A 242 8.65 -11.72 14.73
N ALA A 243 8.83 -11.99 16.02
CA ALA A 243 7.78 -12.55 16.87
C ALA A 243 6.69 -11.51 17.16
N ARG A 244 5.43 -11.95 17.13
CA ARG A 244 4.29 -11.14 17.55
C ARG A 244 4.27 -11.05 19.08
N ARG A 245 4.40 -9.84 19.64
CA ARG A 245 4.51 -9.62 21.09
C ARG A 245 3.25 -9.03 21.70
N ALA A 246 2.40 -8.40 20.89
CA ALA A 246 1.22 -7.68 21.39
C ALA A 246 0.26 -8.58 22.18
N PRO A 247 -0.09 -9.82 21.78
CA PRO A 247 -0.96 -10.69 22.57
C PRO A 247 -0.41 -11.01 23.96
N ASP A 248 0.89 -11.31 24.05
CA ASP A 248 1.52 -11.67 25.34
C ASP A 248 1.61 -10.46 26.29
N LEU A 249 1.82 -9.27 25.75
CA LEU A 249 1.79 -8.02 26.51
C LEU A 249 0.38 -7.72 26.99
N TRP A 250 -0.60 -7.85 26.11
CA TRP A 250 -2.02 -7.63 26.44
C TRP A 250 -2.49 -8.57 27.54
N ASP A 251 -2.14 -9.87 27.47
CA ASP A 251 -2.49 -10.83 28.50
C ASP A 251 -1.89 -10.46 29.87
N LYS A 252 -0.62 -10.04 29.90
CA LYS A 252 0.06 -9.61 31.15
C LYS A 252 -0.59 -8.38 31.76
N LEU A 253 -0.89 -7.38 30.95
CA LEU A 253 -1.50 -6.12 31.40
C LEU A 253 -2.94 -6.34 31.88
N SER A 254 -3.70 -7.16 31.17
CA SER A 254 -5.08 -7.49 31.52
C SER A 254 -5.20 -8.38 32.77
N ALA A 255 -4.17 -9.18 33.06
CA ALA A 255 -4.14 -10.03 34.26
C ALA A 255 -3.85 -9.26 35.54
N ASN A 256 -3.38 -8.00 35.47
CA ASN A 256 -3.07 -7.18 36.65
C ASN A 256 -3.96 -5.91 36.74
N PRO A 257 -5.25 -6.06 37.05
CA PRO A 257 -6.21 -4.94 37.06
C PRO A 257 -6.03 -3.95 38.22
N GLN A 258 -5.04 -4.13 39.08
CA GLN A 258 -4.89 -3.34 40.36
C GLN A 258 -3.78 -2.26 40.25
N SER A 259 -3.11 -2.08 39.15
CA SER A 259 -2.20 -0.96 38.98
C SER A 259 -2.99 0.36 38.86
N ASN A 260 -2.51 1.43 39.54
CA ASN A 260 -3.12 2.74 39.36
C ASN A 260 -2.87 3.23 37.90
N GLU A 261 -3.71 4.17 37.42
CA GLU A 261 -3.62 4.66 36.01
C GLU A 261 -2.23 5.13 35.60
N ARG A 262 -1.41 5.59 36.55
CA ARG A 262 -0.05 6.07 36.31
C ARG A 262 0.96 4.94 36.12
N GLU A 263 0.81 3.87 36.92
CA GLU A 263 1.62 2.64 36.79
C GLU A 263 1.25 1.89 35.52
N GLN A 264 -0.03 1.80 35.15
CA GLN A 264 -0.48 1.24 33.87
C GLN A 264 0.16 1.95 32.67
N LEU A 265 0.27 3.28 32.71
CA LEU A 265 0.89 4.03 31.60
C LEU A 265 2.36 3.62 31.38
N PHE A 266 3.12 3.38 32.46
CA PHE A 266 4.51 2.93 32.38
C PHE A 266 4.65 1.47 31.94
N ASP A 267 3.73 0.61 32.37
CA ASP A 267 3.69 -0.79 31.95
C ASP A 267 3.40 -0.95 30.44
N TRP A 268 2.65 -0.02 29.86
CA TRP A 268 2.39 0.03 28.41
C TRP A 268 3.57 0.56 27.58
N LEU A 269 4.52 1.26 28.21
CA LEU A 269 5.68 1.86 27.54
C LEU A 269 6.93 0.97 27.59
N ASN A 270 6.96 -0.06 28.40
CA ASN A 270 8.04 -1.04 28.54
C ASN A 270 7.71 -2.36 27.81
#